data_843a289c57f271dcca91747abe5ee342
#
_entry.id   843a289c57f271dcca91747abe5ee342
#
_cell.length_a   1.000
_cell.length_b   1.000
_cell.length_c   1.000
_cell.angle_alpha   90.00
_cell.angle_beta   90.00
_cell.angle_gamma   90.00
#
_symmetry.space_group_name_H-M   'P 1'
#
loop_
_entity.id
_entity.type
_entity.pdbx_description
1 polymer ?
#
loop_
_entity_poly.entity_id
_entity_poly.type
_entity_poly.pdbx_seq_one_letter_code
_entity_poly.pdbx_strand_id
1 'polypeptide(L)'
;MIGDKIILYRKRKGLTQEELADLLEVSRQTVTKWESGSVLPNLDYIMGLSVIFGITIDNLVKDNDCAKQEIESKISNYNWIDFMLKAKKATYAKKEGKTVSSRPKSHDYKYQENEYLYIDTFVGSEFFGGEECVYKDNIPLYVMNYYGKVLDEAFSGDFLKEALLLVDRISPFRGPALYTNGNYTYHCSYDGDYEFFNGKEEIYLSLIHI
;
A
#
# COMPACT_ATOMS: atom_id res chain seq x y z
N MET A 1 -3.72 7.93 20.12
CA MET A 1 -2.35 8.09 20.75
C MET A 1 -1.45 6.94 20.33
N ILE A 2 -0.11 7.11 20.35
CA ILE A 2 0.84 6.06 19.94
C ILE A 2 0.68 4.76 20.76
N GLY A 3 0.36 4.86 22.05
CA GLY A 3 0.15 3.70 22.92
C GLY A 3 -0.97 2.78 22.45
N ASP A 4 -2.11 3.34 22.03
CA ASP A 4 -3.26 2.57 21.51
C ASP A 4 -2.86 1.80 20.25
N LYS A 5 -1.99 2.40 19.42
CA LYS A 5 -1.50 1.75 18.19
C LYS A 5 -0.52 0.62 18.51
N ILE A 6 0.34 0.79 19.50
CA ILE A 6 1.22 -0.28 19.97
C ILE A 6 0.37 -1.47 20.43
N ILE A 7 -0.67 -1.25 21.24
CA ILE A 7 -1.61 -2.29 21.66
C ILE A 7 -2.26 -2.96 20.46
N LEU A 8 -2.78 -2.16 19.53
CA LEU A 8 -3.50 -2.66 18.34
C LEU A 8 -2.61 -3.56 17.47
N TYR A 9 -1.43 -3.08 17.11
CA TYR A 9 -0.54 -3.80 16.21
C TYR A 9 0.11 -5.00 16.88
N ARG A 10 0.46 -4.92 18.17
CA ARG A 10 0.93 -6.07 18.95
C ARG A 10 -0.09 -7.19 18.95
N LYS A 11 -1.37 -6.87 19.27
CA LYS A 11 -2.46 -7.85 19.25
C LYS A 11 -2.71 -8.44 17.85
N ARG A 12 -2.62 -7.63 16.79
CA ARG A 12 -2.72 -8.11 15.41
C ARG A 12 -1.63 -9.10 15.03
N LYS A 13 -0.43 -8.94 15.59
CA LYS A 13 0.68 -9.88 15.41
C LYS A 13 0.60 -11.10 16.36
N GLY A 14 -0.40 -11.17 17.25
CA GLY A 14 -0.55 -12.24 18.23
C GLY A 14 0.47 -12.21 19.36
N LEU A 15 1.21 -11.10 19.53
CA LEU A 15 2.27 -10.97 20.52
C LEU A 15 1.71 -10.59 21.89
N THR A 16 2.29 -11.16 22.95
CA THR A 16 2.14 -10.68 24.34
C THR A 16 3.03 -9.47 24.59
N GLN A 17 2.82 -8.74 25.68
CA GLN A 17 3.72 -7.64 26.08
C GLN A 17 5.15 -8.13 26.36
N GLU A 18 5.29 -9.36 26.87
CA GLU A 18 6.57 -10.00 27.14
C GLU A 18 7.33 -10.27 25.83
N GLU A 19 6.67 -10.95 24.87
CA GLU A 19 7.26 -11.26 23.57
C GLU A 19 7.65 -10.00 22.78
N LEU A 20 6.85 -8.92 22.85
CA LEU A 20 7.24 -7.65 22.24
C LEU A 20 8.44 -7.03 22.94
N ALA A 21 8.50 -7.13 24.27
CA ALA A 21 9.63 -6.63 25.06
C ALA A 21 10.93 -7.38 24.73
N ASP A 22 10.86 -8.70 24.61
CA ASP A 22 12.00 -9.54 24.21
C ASP A 22 12.51 -9.16 22.81
N LEU A 23 11.62 -8.97 21.84
CA LEU A 23 11.97 -8.55 20.47
C LEU A 23 12.65 -7.19 20.39
N LEU A 24 12.39 -6.31 21.36
CA LEU A 24 12.97 -4.97 21.44
C LEU A 24 14.08 -4.84 22.48
N GLU A 25 14.44 -5.94 23.13
CA GLU A 25 15.46 -5.99 24.20
C GLU A 25 15.18 -4.99 25.34
N VAL A 26 13.91 -4.86 25.72
CA VAL A 26 13.47 -4.00 26.82
C VAL A 26 12.71 -4.79 27.89
N SER A 27 12.41 -4.17 29.02
CA SER A 27 11.55 -4.81 30.02
C SER A 27 10.08 -4.78 29.61
N ARG A 28 9.29 -5.79 30.01
CA ARG A 28 7.83 -5.79 29.86
C ARG A 28 7.21 -4.51 30.42
N GLN A 29 7.75 -4.01 31.55
CA GLN A 29 7.27 -2.76 32.15
C GLN A 29 7.44 -1.55 31.22
N THR A 30 8.49 -1.54 30.39
CA THR A 30 8.73 -0.51 29.38
C THR A 30 7.62 -0.53 28.34
N VAL A 31 7.27 -1.70 27.81
CA VAL A 31 6.15 -1.87 26.87
C VAL A 31 4.83 -1.44 27.52
N THR A 32 4.58 -1.84 28.76
CA THR A 32 3.37 -1.41 29.50
C THR A 32 3.28 0.12 29.62
N LYS A 33 4.39 0.81 29.87
CA LYS A 33 4.43 2.28 29.95
C LYS A 33 4.17 2.94 28.59
N TRP A 34 4.66 2.36 27.50
CA TRP A 34 4.39 2.84 26.14
C TRP A 34 2.91 2.65 25.80
N GLU A 35 2.35 1.47 26.07
CA GLU A 35 0.94 1.16 25.81
C GLU A 35 -0.03 2.03 26.63
N SER A 36 0.35 2.36 27.88
CA SER A 36 -0.45 3.26 28.72
C SER A 36 -0.29 4.76 28.37
N GLY A 37 0.64 5.09 27.47
CA GLY A 37 0.98 6.48 27.15
C GLY A 37 1.74 7.22 28.25
N SER A 38 2.15 6.53 29.33
CA SER A 38 2.91 7.13 30.44
C SER A 38 4.32 7.57 30.04
N VAL A 39 4.89 6.89 29.03
CA VAL A 39 6.20 7.19 28.45
C VAL A 39 6.09 6.98 26.94
N LEU A 40 6.69 7.87 26.18
CA LEU A 40 6.80 7.69 24.72
C LEU A 40 8.06 6.89 24.39
N PRO A 41 8.01 5.91 23.47
CA PRO A 41 9.22 5.27 22.96
C PRO A 41 10.09 6.31 22.24
N ASN A 42 11.42 6.19 22.39
CA ASN A 42 12.35 6.99 21.62
C ASN A 42 12.38 6.55 20.15
N LEU A 43 13.11 7.27 19.31
CA LEU A 43 13.14 7.03 17.86
C LEU A 43 13.62 5.62 17.51
N ASP A 44 14.62 5.08 18.21
CA ASP A 44 15.15 3.74 17.93
C ASP A 44 14.09 2.68 18.17
N TYR A 45 13.32 2.78 19.26
CA TYR A 45 12.21 1.88 19.54
C TYR A 45 11.03 2.09 18.60
N ILE A 46 10.75 3.30 18.15
CA ILE A 46 9.74 3.57 17.11
C ILE A 46 10.13 2.87 15.81
N MET A 47 11.38 2.92 15.43
CA MET A 47 11.91 2.20 14.26
C MET A 47 11.78 0.67 14.43
N GLY A 48 12.17 0.15 15.59
CA GLY A 48 12.01 -1.28 15.92
C GLY A 48 10.55 -1.74 15.88
N LEU A 49 9.65 -0.97 16.48
CA LEU A 49 8.20 -1.23 16.45
C LEU A 49 7.64 -1.20 15.02
N SER A 50 8.09 -0.26 14.19
CA SER A 50 7.71 -0.17 12.78
C SER A 50 8.07 -1.45 12.03
N VAL A 51 9.28 -1.97 12.24
CA VAL A 51 9.75 -3.22 11.62
C VAL A 51 8.96 -4.43 12.12
N ILE A 52 8.82 -4.59 13.45
CA ILE A 52 8.12 -5.73 14.06
C ILE A 52 6.65 -5.76 13.62
N PHE A 53 5.99 -4.62 13.62
CA PHE A 53 4.58 -4.54 13.24
C PHE A 53 4.36 -4.60 11.73
N GLY A 54 5.38 -4.28 10.93
CA GLY A 54 5.27 -4.20 9.49
C GLY A 54 4.44 -2.99 9.05
N ILE A 55 4.69 -1.81 9.66
CA ILE A 55 4.01 -0.55 9.35
C ILE A 55 5.01 0.59 9.25
N THR A 56 4.65 1.67 8.60
CA THR A 56 5.52 2.87 8.57
C THR A 56 5.54 3.57 9.92
N ILE A 57 6.63 4.30 10.19
CA ILE A 57 6.74 5.15 11.37
C ILE A 57 5.59 6.18 11.41
N ASP A 58 5.22 6.74 10.27
CA ASP A 58 4.09 7.64 10.13
C ASP A 58 2.78 7.01 10.62
N ASN A 59 2.50 5.76 10.23
CA ASN A 59 1.32 5.03 10.69
C ASN A 59 1.35 4.76 12.19
N LEU A 60 2.52 4.65 12.79
CA LEU A 60 2.67 4.45 14.22
C LEU A 60 2.51 5.77 15.01
N VAL A 61 3.03 6.87 14.50
CA VAL A 61 3.18 8.15 15.23
C VAL A 61 2.05 9.14 14.97
N LYS A 62 1.59 9.27 13.71
CA LYS A 62 0.51 10.22 13.37
C LYS A 62 -0.84 9.68 13.84
N ASP A 63 -1.62 10.48 14.53
CA ASP A 63 -3.01 10.17 14.86
C ASP A 63 -3.85 10.28 13.57
N ASN A 64 -3.93 9.14 12.87
CA ASN A 64 -4.68 9.03 11.62
C ASN A 64 -6.20 9.12 11.81
N ASP A 65 -6.70 9.24 13.05
CA ASP A 65 -8.16 9.27 13.28
C ASP A 65 -8.79 10.58 12.75
N CYS A 66 -8.10 11.72 12.90
CA CYS A 66 -8.55 12.96 12.25
C CYS A 66 -8.31 12.92 10.73
N ALA A 67 -7.15 12.43 10.30
CA ALA A 67 -6.86 12.26 8.88
C ALA A 67 -7.76 11.21 8.21
N LYS A 68 -8.09 10.10 8.91
CA LYS A 68 -9.05 9.11 8.40
C LYS A 68 -10.45 9.67 8.29
N GLN A 69 -10.96 10.41 9.28
CA GLN A 69 -12.28 11.02 9.20
C GLN A 69 -12.35 12.11 8.13
N GLU A 70 -11.30 12.92 7.95
CA GLU A 70 -11.23 13.86 6.84
C GLU A 70 -11.12 13.16 5.49
N ILE A 71 -10.30 12.12 5.39
CA ILE A 71 -10.17 11.30 4.18
C ILE A 71 -11.49 10.58 3.91
N GLU A 72 -12.10 9.91 4.89
CA GLU A 72 -13.39 9.23 4.72
C GLU A 72 -14.52 10.18 4.34
N SER A 73 -14.56 11.39 4.88
CA SER A 73 -15.54 12.41 4.49
C SER A 73 -15.32 12.93 3.06
N LYS A 74 -14.06 13.10 2.64
CA LYS A 74 -13.72 13.45 1.26
C LYS A 74 -14.00 12.26 0.31
N ILE A 75 -13.64 11.04 0.71
CA ILE A 75 -13.84 9.81 -0.07
C ILE A 75 -15.32 9.50 -0.29
N SER A 76 -16.21 9.82 0.67
CA SER A 76 -17.66 9.56 0.51
C SER A 76 -18.26 10.22 -0.74
N ASN A 77 -17.60 11.24 -1.27
CA ASN A 77 -18.02 11.93 -2.48
C ASN A 77 -17.46 11.30 -3.78
N TYR A 78 -16.55 10.30 -3.67
CA TYR A 78 -15.89 9.71 -4.84
C TYR A 78 -16.34 8.25 -5.07
N ASN A 79 -17.55 8.05 -5.58
CA ASN A 79 -18.07 6.71 -5.91
C ASN A 79 -17.19 5.93 -6.91
N TRP A 80 -16.39 6.62 -7.71
CA TRP A 80 -15.48 6.01 -8.67
C TRP A 80 -14.31 5.27 -8.03
N ILE A 81 -13.97 5.54 -6.75
CA ILE A 81 -12.89 4.83 -6.05
C ILE A 81 -13.26 3.36 -5.85
N ASP A 82 -14.48 3.06 -5.41
CA ASP A 82 -14.93 1.68 -5.25
C ASP A 82 -14.93 0.93 -6.58
N PHE A 83 -15.35 1.61 -7.65
CA PHE A 83 -15.26 1.07 -8.99
C PHE A 83 -13.79 0.79 -9.37
N MET A 84 -12.87 1.72 -9.14
CA MET A 84 -11.44 1.55 -9.44
C MET A 84 -10.83 0.38 -8.68
N LEU A 85 -11.12 0.24 -7.37
CA LEU A 85 -10.65 -0.89 -6.57
C LEU A 85 -11.17 -2.23 -7.09
N LYS A 86 -12.43 -2.28 -7.50
CA LYS A 86 -13.03 -3.46 -8.13
C LYS A 86 -12.36 -3.78 -9.46
N ALA A 87 -12.13 -2.77 -10.29
CA ALA A 87 -11.45 -2.91 -11.57
C ALA A 87 -10.02 -3.42 -11.41
N LYS A 88 -9.23 -2.84 -10.50
CA LYS A 88 -7.86 -3.31 -10.19
C LYS A 88 -7.85 -4.78 -9.78
N LYS A 89 -8.73 -5.20 -8.88
CA LYS A 89 -8.85 -6.61 -8.46
C LYS A 89 -9.23 -7.54 -9.61
N ALA A 90 -10.11 -7.12 -10.50
CA ALA A 90 -10.52 -7.91 -11.65
C ALA A 90 -9.39 -8.07 -12.68
N THR A 91 -8.67 -6.98 -12.99
CA THR A 91 -7.63 -6.97 -14.01
C THR A 91 -6.33 -7.62 -13.53
N TYR A 92 -5.86 -7.31 -12.33
CA TYR A 92 -4.61 -7.85 -11.79
C TYR A 92 -4.74 -9.29 -11.30
N ALA A 93 -5.79 -9.61 -10.52
CA ALA A 93 -5.93 -10.93 -9.91
C ALA A 93 -6.38 -11.99 -10.89
N LYS A 94 -7.38 -11.67 -11.67
CA LYS A 94 -8.04 -12.66 -12.52
C LYS A 94 -7.52 -12.68 -13.94
N LYS A 95 -6.62 -11.73 -14.31
CA LYS A 95 -6.16 -11.51 -15.68
C LYS A 95 -7.33 -11.33 -16.67
N GLU A 96 -8.49 -10.93 -16.14
CA GLU A 96 -9.67 -10.58 -16.93
C GLU A 96 -9.50 -9.20 -17.58
N GLY A 97 -10.20 -8.96 -18.69
CA GLY A 97 -10.19 -7.65 -19.33
C GLY A 97 -8.95 -7.34 -20.16
N LYS A 98 -8.06 -8.32 -20.42
CA LYS A 98 -6.96 -8.13 -21.37
C LYS A 98 -7.52 -7.85 -22.75
N THR A 99 -7.06 -6.76 -23.38
CA THR A 99 -7.50 -6.34 -24.72
C THR A 99 -6.37 -6.49 -25.74
N VAL A 100 -6.68 -6.16 -27.00
CA VAL A 100 -5.66 -6.08 -28.05
C VAL A 100 -4.70 -4.95 -27.71
N SER A 101 -3.39 -5.21 -27.84
CA SER A 101 -2.35 -4.24 -27.57
C SER A 101 -2.51 -2.97 -28.39
N SER A 102 -2.60 -1.82 -27.73
CA SER A 102 -2.70 -0.51 -28.38
C SER A 102 -1.38 -0.04 -28.99
N ARG A 103 -0.25 -0.57 -28.46
CA ARG A 103 1.12 -0.27 -28.89
C ARG A 103 1.91 -1.56 -29.01
N PRO A 104 3.03 -1.60 -29.79
CA PRO A 104 3.87 -2.78 -29.87
C PRO A 104 4.28 -3.30 -28.49
N LYS A 105 3.93 -4.56 -28.19
CA LYS A 105 4.21 -5.22 -26.88
C LYS A 105 3.63 -4.55 -25.66
N SER A 106 2.54 -3.74 -25.81
CA SER A 106 1.81 -3.24 -24.65
C SER A 106 0.94 -4.35 -24.03
N HIS A 107 0.68 -4.16 -22.75
CA HIS A 107 -0.28 -4.93 -21.98
C HIS A 107 -1.42 -4.00 -21.61
N ASP A 108 -2.59 -4.22 -22.20
CA ASP A 108 -3.74 -3.35 -22.06
C ASP A 108 -4.88 -4.12 -21.41
N TYR A 109 -5.41 -3.54 -20.33
CA TYR A 109 -6.52 -4.08 -19.56
C TYR A 109 -7.66 -3.08 -19.53
N LYS A 110 -8.88 -3.58 -19.62
CA LYS A 110 -10.10 -2.77 -19.61
C LYS A 110 -11.13 -3.43 -18.71
N TYR A 111 -11.75 -2.64 -17.84
CA TYR A 111 -12.87 -3.02 -17.03
C TYR A 111 -13.96 -1.95 -17.11
N GLN A 112 -15.21 -2.38 -17.35
CA GLN A 112 -16.33 -1.45 -17.48
C GLN A 112 -17.51 -1.93 -16.65
N GLU A 113 -18.15 -1.02 -15.95
CA GLU A 113 -19.36 -1.24 -15.19
C GLU A 113 -20.20 0.05 -15.17
N ASN A 114 -21.42 -0.03 -15.67
CA ASN A 114 -22.32 1.13 -15.84
C ASN A 114 -21.64 2.27 -16.63
N GLU A 115 -21.65 3.48 -16.08
CA GLU A 115 -21.03 4.67 -16.67
C GLU A 115 -19.51 4.76 -16.48
N TYR A 116 -18.92 3.84 -15.70
CA TYR A 116 -17.47 3.87 -15.39
C TYR A 116 -16.68 2.93 -16.27
N LEU A 117 -15.52 3.40 -16.71
CA LEU A 117 -14.54 2.67 -17.47
C LEU A 117 -13.16 2.80 -16.82
N TYR A 118 -12.48 1.70 -16.58
CA TYR A 118 -11.08 1.64 -16.15
C TYR A 118 -10.22 1.11 -17.29
N ILE A 119 -9.10 1.75 -17.52
CA ILE A 119 -8.06 1.33 -18.45
C ILE A 119 -6.72 1.35 -17.72
N ASP A 120 -5.99 0.24 -17.81
CA ASP A 120 -4.58 0.15 -17.40
C ASP A 120 -3.77 -0.32 -18.61
N THR A 121 -2.74 0.42 -18.96
CA THR A 121 -1.88 0.13 -20.10
C THR A 121 -0.42 0.33 -19.75
N PHE A 122 0.42 -0.67 -20.03
CA PHE A 122 1.86 -0.54 -19.80
C PHE A 122 2.69 -1.24 -20.88
N VAL A 123 3.93 -0.83 -20.98
CA VAL A 123 4.95 -1.42 -21.86
C VAL A 123 6.20 -1.73 -21.05
N GLY A 124 6.96 -2.71 -21.52
CA GLY A 124 8.23 -3.10 -20.93
C GLY A 124 8.12 -4.18 -19.87
N SER A 125 9.27 -4.63 -19.40
CA SER A 125 9.41 -5.67 -18.36
C SER A 125 10.51 -5.31 -17.36
N GLU A 126 11.76 -5.20 -17.78
CA GLU A 126 12.86 -4.73 -16.94
C GLU A 126 12.74 -3.21 -16.69
N PHE A 127 12.62 -2.43 -17.75
CA PHE A 127 12.18 -1.04 -17.70
C PHE A 127 10.73 -1.01 -18.14
N PHE A 128 9.86 -0.48 -17.32
CA PHE A 128 8.45 -0.43 -17.62
C PHE A 128 7.85 0.93 -17.33
N GLY A 129 6.81 1.25 -18.03
CA GLY A 129 6.00 2.44 -17.76
C GLY A 129 4.58 2.25 -18.24
N GLY A 130 3.65 2.85 -17.55
CA GLY A 130 2.24 2.69 -17.82
C GLY A 130 1.38 3.80 -17.26
N GLU A 131 0.09 3.65 -17.50
CA GLU A 131 -0.94 4.59 -17.10
C GLU A 131 -2.21 3.86 -16.68
N GLU A 132 -2.76 4.24 -15.57
CA GLU A 132 -4.11 3.87 -15.13
C GLU A 132 -5.07 5.05 -15.28
N CYS A 133 -6.23 4.83 -15.89
CA CYS A 133 -7.25 5.85 -16.06
C CYS A 133 -8.61 5.35 -15.61
N VAL A 134 -9.36 6.21 -14.94
CA VAL A 134 -10.80 6.02 -14.66
C VAL A 134 -11.59 7.09 -15.40
N TYR A 135 -12.59 6.66 -16.14
CA TYR A 135 -13.52 7.52 -16.88
C TYR A 135 -14.94 7.37 -16.32
N LYS A 136 -15.70 8.44 -16.39
CA LYS A 136 -17.16 8.42 -16.26
C LYS A 136 -17.78 9.08 -17.49
N ASP A 137 -18.70 8.38 -18.17
CA ASP A 137 -19.33 8.88 -19.42
C ASP A 137 -18.30 9.36 -20.46
N ASN A 138 -17.16 8.63 -20.58
CA ASN A 138 -15.99 8.96 -21.40
C ASN A 138 -15.22 10.24 -20.99
N ILE A 139 -15.50 10.81 -19.84
CA ILE A 139 -14.75 11.94 -19.28
C ILE A 139 -13.74 11.39 -18.27
N PRO A 140 -12.43 11.68 -18.39
CA PRO A 140 -11.43 11.21 -17.43
C PRO A 140 -11.66 11.86 -16.06
N LEU A 141 -11.74 11.03 -15.02
CA LEU A 141 -11.86 11.46 -13.63
C LEU A 141 -10.55 11.33 -12.87
N TYR A 142 -9.75 10.32 -13.23
CA TYR A 142 -8.52 9.99 -12.55
C TYR A 142 -7.51 9.45 -13.56
N VAL A 143 -6.28 9.91 -13.44
CA VAL A 143 -5.13 9.47 -14.25
C VAL A 143 -3.93 9.32 -13.34
N MET A 144 -3.28 8.16 -13.39
CA MET A 144 -2.03 7.89 -12.70
C MET A 144 -1.01 7.32 -13.68
N ASN A 145 0.13 7.99 -13.81
CA ASN A 145 1.27 7.45 -14.55
C ASN A 145 2.22 6.74 -13.59
N TYR A 146 2.80 5.64 -14.04
CA TYR A 146 3.81 4.92 -13.29
C TYR A 146 4.95 4.46 -14.19
N TYR A 147 6.13 4.38 -13.61
CA TYR A 147 7.30 3.83 -14.29
C TYR A 147 8.22 3.18 -13.25
N GLY A 148 9.04 2.26 -13.71
CA GLY A 148 9.98 1.57 -12.83
C GLY A 148 11.03 0.77 -13.56
N LYS A 149 11.88 0.19 -12.75
CA LYS A 149 12.95 -0.71 -13.20
C LYS A 149 13.03 -1.91 -12.26
N VAL A 150 13.16 -3.08 -12.83
CA VAL A 150 13.57 -4.29 -12.10
C VAL A 150 15.10 -4.24 -11.94
N LEU A 151 15.57 -4.35 -10.70
CA LEU A 151 16.98 -4.19 -10.34
C LEU A 151 17.72 -5.54 -10.22
N ASP A 152 16.98 -6.63 -10.00
CA ASP A 152 17.55 -7.97 -9.79
C ASP A 152 16.66 -9.06 -10.42
N GLU A 153 17.29 -10.14 -10.90
CA GLU A 153 16.60 -11.28 -11.52
C GLU A 153 15.65 -12.02 -10.55
N ALA A 154 15.86 -11.89 -9.24
CA ALA A 154 15.01 -12.46 -8.22
C ALA A 154 13.65 -11.74 -8.07
N PHE A 155 13.39 -10.68 -8.83
CA PHE A 155 12.11 -9.98 -8.82
C PHE A 155 10.95 -10.93 -9.13
N SER A 156 9.90 -10.88 -8.30
CA SER A 156 8.67 -11.66 -8.48
C SER A 156 7.49 -10.77 -8.86
N GLY A 157 7.07 -10.86 -10.11
CA GLY A 157 5.85 -10.18 -10.57
C GLY A 157 4.58 -10.73 -9.92
N ASP A 158 4.58 -11.96 -9.43
CA ASP A 158 3.43 -12.52 -8.72
C ASP A 158 3.34 -11.96 -7.30
N PHE A 159 4.48 -11.80 -6.60
CA PHE A 159 4.49 -11.10 -5.31
C PHE A 159 4.03 -9.63 -5.43
N LEU A 160 4.46 -8.92 -6.49
CA LEU A 160 3.96 -7.57 -6.76
C LEU A 160 2.43 -7.56 -6.90
N LYS A 161 1.86 -8.51 -7.65
CA LYS A 161 0.40 -8.62 -7.82
C LYS A 161 -0.31 -8.90 -6.50
N GLU A 162 0.24 -9.79 -5.65
CA GLU A 162 -0.31 -10.04 -4.31
C GLU A 162 -0.38 -8.74 -3.48
N ALA A 163 0.69 -7.94 -3.48
CA ALA A 163 0.71 -6.66 -2.79
C ALA A 163 -0.34 -5.69 -3.36
N LEU A 164 -0.43 -5.58 -4.69
CA LEU A 164 -1.39 -4.68 -5.36
C LEU A 164 -2.84 -5.08 -5.13
N LEU A 165 -3.14 -6.37 -4.87
CA LEU A 165 -4.49 -6.82 -4.52
C LEU A 165 -4.98 -6.35 -3.16
N LEU A 166 -4.05 -5.93 -2.28
CA LEU A 166 -4.36 -5.42 -0.96
C LEU A 166 -4.66 -3.91 -0.96
N VAL A 167 -4.73 -3.29 -2.13
CA VAL A 167 -5.16 -1.90 -2.30
C VAL A 167 -6.51 -1.67 -1.63
N ASP A 168 -6.65 -0.56 -0.91
CA ASP A 168 -7.86 -0.19 -0.18
C ASP A 168 -8.31 1.26 -0.47
N ARG A 169 -9.44 1.68 0.12
CA ARG A 169 -9.99 3.02 -0.08
C ARG A 169 -9.13 4.14 0.49
N ILE A 170 -8.32 3.86 1.51
CA ILE A 170 -7.48 4.86 2.17
C ILE A 170 -6.25 5.17 1.32
N SER A 171 -5.75 4.14 0.62
CA SER A 171 -4.59 4.23 -0.26
C SER A 171 -4.87 3.51 -1.58
N PRO A 172 -5.77 4.03 -2.44
CA PRO A 172 -6.25 3.32 -3.63
C PRO A 172 -5.29 3.44 -4.83
N PHE A 173 -4.13 4.04 -4.64
CA PHE A 173 -3.18 4.31 -5.73
C PHE A 173 -2.50 3.04 -6.20
N ARG A 174 -1.80 2.36 -5.29
CA ARG A 174 -1.04 1.13 -5.59
C ARG A 174 -1.33 0.07 -4.52
N GLY A 175 -0.32 -0.54 -3.91
CA GLY A 175 -0.49 -1.49 -2.81
C GLY A 175 -0.54 -0.82 -1.42
N PRO A 176 -0.54 -1.63 -0.35
CA PRO A 176 -0.50 -1.14 1.02
C PRO A 176 0.87 -0.50 1.33
N ALA A 177 0.95 0.28 2.40
CA ALA A 177 2.21 0.89 2.82
C ALA A 177 3.33 -0.14 3.05
N LEU A 178 2.97 -1.34 3.52
CA LEU A 178 3.90 -2.45 3.72
C LEU A 178 3.17 -3.79 3.55
N TYR A 179 3.81 -4.72 2.84
CA TYR A 179 3.37 -6.11 2.73
C TYR A 179 4.56 -7.04 2.69
N THR A 180 4.50 -8.16 3.41
CA THR A 180 5.54 -9.18 3.43
C THR A 180 4.95 -10.56 3.16
N ASN A 181 5.62 -11.34 2.31
CA ASN A 181 5.31 -12.75 2.10
C ASN A 181 6.60 -13.51 1.78
N GLY A 182 6.92 -14.52 2.62
CA GLY A 182 8.19 -15.22 2.55
C GLY A 182 9.36 -14.25 2.76
N ASN A 183 10.30 -14.24 1.83
CA ASN A 183 11.48 -13.38 1.87
C ASN A 183 11.26 -12.01 1.18
N TYR A 184 10.08 -11.78 0.61
CA TYR A 184 9.79 -10.54 -0.08
C TYR A 184 9.12 -9.52 0.84
N THR A 185 9.52 -8.27 0.68
CA THR A 185 8.89 -7.12 1.33
C THR A 185 8.55 -6.07 0.28
N TYR A 186 7.29 -5.71 0.20
CA TYR A 186 6.79 -4.58 -0.59
C TYR A 186 6.64 -3.37 0.31
N HIS A 187 7.12 -2.24 -0.14
CA HIS A 187 6.96 -0.95 0.52
C HIS A 187 6.39 0.07 -0.47
N CYS A 188 5.37 0.80 -0.06
CA CYS A 188 4.78 1.88 -0.83
C CYS A 188 4.62 3.11 0.05
N SER A 189 5.13 4.23 -0.42
CA SER A 189 4.95 5.53 0.19
C SER A 189 4.42 6.52 -0.83
N TYR A 190 3.58 7.45 -0.39
CA TYR A 190 3.08 8.54 -1.22
C TYR A 190 2.88 9.81 -0.40
N ASP A 191 2.89 10.92 -1.09
CA ASP A 191 2.57 12.26 -0.58
C ASP A 191 1.49 12.88 -1.47
N GLY A 192 0.54 13.58 -0.86
CA GLY A 192 -0.60 14.15 -1.55
C GLY A 192 -1.92 13.41 -1.30
N ASP A 193 -2.90 13.65 -2.16
CA ASP A 193 -4.25 13.10 -2.05
C ASP A 193 -4.81 12.66 -3.43
N TYR A 194 -6.12 12.47 -3.53
CA TYR A 194 -6.77 12.01 -4.78
C TYR A 194 -6.71 13.02 -5.92
N GLU A 195 -6.51 14.29 -5.63
CA GLU A 195 -6.44 15.33 -6.65
C GLU A 195 -5.03 15.41 -7.25
N PHE A 196 -4.02 15.22 -6.39
CA PHE A 196 -2.63 15.19 -6.81
C PHE A 196 -1.76 14.44 -5.82
N PHE A 197 -1.00 13.45 -6.28
CA PHE A 197 -0.05 12.69 -5.46
C PHE A 197 1.20 12.31 -6.22
N ASN A 198 2.26 12.03 -5.46
CA ASN A 198 3.47 11.36 -5.90
C ASN A 198 3.75 10.20 -4.97
N GLY A 199 4.26 9.09 -5.51
CA GLY A 199 4.55 7.93 -4.71
C GLY A 199 5.75 7.15 -5.19
N LYS A 200 6.22 6.24 -4.34
CA LYS A 200 7.31 5.31 -4.62
C LYS A 200 6.93 3.92 -4.15
N GLU A 201 7.15 2.94 -5.00
CA GLU A 201 7.06 1.52 -4.67
C GLU A 201 8.43 0.89 -4.71
N GLU A 202 8.70 -0.01 -3.77
CA GLU A 202 9.95 -0.76 -3.70
C GLU A 202 9.66 -2.19 -3.27
N ILE A 203 10.41 -3.14 -3.84
CA ILE A 203 10.38 -4.53 -3.43
C ILE A 203 11.79 -4.91 -2.98
N TYR A 204 11.86 -5.57 -1.85
CA TYR A 204 13.09 -6.09 -1.29
C TYR A 204 13.01 -7.61 -1.16
N LEU A 205 14.11 -8.28 -1.42
CA LEU A 205 14.31 -9.69 -1.10
C LEU A 205 15.26 -9.79 0.08
N SER A 206 14.77 -10.18 1.27
CA SER A 206 15.59 -10.34 2.49
C SER A 206 16.53 -9.16 2.78
N LEU A 207 16.07 -7.91 2.66
CA LEU A 207 16.84 -6.67 2.79
C LEU A 207 17.66 -6.24 1.56
N ILE A 208 17.65 -6.99 0.48
CA ILE A 208 18.25 -6.58 -0.80
C ILE A 208 17.18 -5.90 -1.63
N HIS A 209 17.46 -4.70 -2.12
CA HIS A 209 16.55 -3.98 -3.02
C HIS A 209 16.57 -4.62 -4.41
N ILE A 210 15.39 -5.01 -4.93
CA ILE A 210 15.26 -5.75 -6.19
C ILE A 210 14.27 -5.12 -7.15
#